data_bcb2cbf6ed25e9d248f59e53d9c5b770
#
_entry.id   bcb2cbf6ed25e9d248f59e53d9c5b770
#
_cell.length_a   1.000
_cell.length_b   1.000
_cell.length_c   1.000
_cell.angle_alpha   90.00
_cell.angle_beta   90.00
_cell.angle_gamma   90.00
#
_symmetry.space_group_name_H-M   'P 1'
#
loop_
_entity.id
_entity.type
_entity.pdbx_description
1 polymer ?
#
loop_
_entity_poly.entity_id
_entity_poly.type
_entity_poly.pdbx_seq_one_letter_code
_entity_poly.pdbx_strand_id
1 'polypeptide(L)'
;MNEEKSSFIKGINEQRPTAYHQLYNEYYKALVLYAINFLSSQQAAEDIVQDLFATMWEKKMRFLSLPSFRTYLYNSIRNASLNYLKHQNVESLYLERLASTYREITEEEDTNEEEVYRLLFLSLIHI
;
A
#
# COMPACT_ATOMS: atom_id res chain seq x y z
N MET A 1 5.07 -4.32 -28.18
CA MET A 1 4.32 -4.09 -26.97
C MET A 1 4.47 -5.19 -25.97
N ASN A 2 4.09 -6.40 -26.37
CA ASN A 2 4.23 -7.51 -25.44
C ASN A 2 5.68 -7.79 -25.11
N GLU A 3 6.55 -7.54 -26.08
CA GLU A 3 7.96 -7.78 -25.89
C GLU A 3 8.57 -6.83 -24.87
N GLU A 4 8.13 -5.57 -24.89
CA GLU A 4 8.63 -4.61 -23.94
C GLU A 4 8.20 -4.96 -22.53
N LYS A 5 6.94 -5.33 -22.36
CA LYS A 5 6.43 -5.70 -21.06
C LYS A 5 7.08 -6.96 -20.55
N SER A 6 7.27 -7.91 -21.45
CA SER A 6 7.92 -9.16 -21.10
C SER A 6 9.38 -8.91 -20.71
N SER A 7 10.03 -8.00 -21.43
CA SER A 7 11.41 -7.66 -21.15
C SER A 7 11.55 -6.98 -19.80
N PHE A 8 10.60 -6.11 -19.45
CA PHE A 8 10.63 -5.43 -18.17
C PHE A 8 10.50 -6.45 -17.03
N ILE A 9 9.52 -7.34 -17.12
CA ILE A 9 9.30 -8.34 -16.07
C ILE A 9 10.50 -9.28 -15.99
N LYS A 10 11.05 -9.64 -17.12
CA LYS A 10 12.23 -10.47 -17.10
C LYS A 10 13.38 -9.75 -16.41
N GLY A 11 13.52 -8.46 -16.65
CA GLY A 11 14.54 -7.67 -16.00
C GLY A 11 14.35 -7.59 -14.50
N ILE A 12 13.09 -7.43 -14.08
CA ILE A 12 12.80 -7.43 -12.64
C ILE A 12 13.19 -8.77 -12.05
N ASN A 13 12.78 -9.86 -12.71
CA ASN A 13 13.06 -11.20 -12.21
C ASN A 13 14.56 -11.51 -12.15
N GLU A 14 15.30 -10.91 -13.04
CA GLU A 14 16.76 -11.12 -13.07
C GLU A 14 17.50 -10.06 -12.28
N GLN A 15 16.77 -9.21 -11.59
CA GLN A 15 17.36 -8.14 -10.77
C GLN A 15 18.29 -7.25 -11.56
N ARG A 16 17.88 -6.87 -12.76
CA ARG A 16 18.67 -5.94 -13.56
C ARG A 16 18.48 -4.54 -13.02
N PRO A 17 19.56 -3.83 -12.76
CA PRO A 17 19.42 -2.45 -12.27
C PRO A 17 18.63 -1.56 -13.21
N THR A 18 18.75 -1.78 -14.52
CA THR A 18 17.99 -0.97 -15.47
C THR A 18 16.51 -1.20 -15.34
N ALA A 19 16.10 -2.43 -15.03
CA ALA A 19 14.67 -2.72 -14.84
C ALA A 19 14.15 -2.07 -13.58
N TYR A 20 14.93 -2.07 -12.52
CA TYR A 20 14.52 -1.41 -11.28
C TYR A 20 14.53 0.11 -11.43
N HIS A 21 15.42 0.63 -12.25
CA HIS A 21 15.41 2.04 -12.57
C HIS A 21 14.13 2.40 -13.32
N GLN A 22 13.73 1.56 -14.25
CA GLN A 22 12.48 1.75 -14.98
C GLN A 22 11.28 1.63 -14.05
N LEU A 23 11.33 0.69 -13.12
CA LEU A 23 10.29 0.54 -12.12
C LEU A 23 10.11 1.85 -11.35
N TYR A 24 11.20 2.42 -10.90
CA TYR A 24 11.15 3.67 -10.17
C TYR A 24 10.54 4.78 -11.04
N ASN A 25 11.07 4.91 -12.26
CA ASN A 25 10.64 6.01 -13.12
C ASN A 25 9.17 5.91 -13.52
N GLU A 26 8.68 4.69 -13.70
CA GLU A 26 7.32 4.53 -14.23
C GLU A 26 6.28 4.31 -13.17
N TYR A 27 6.66 3.78 -12.01
CA TYR A 27 5.67 3.38 -11.02
C TYR A 27 5.74 4.15 -9.71
N TYR A 28 6.87 4.73 -9.39
CA TYR A 28 7.04 5.34 -8.06
C TYR A 28 5.98 6.38 -7.77
N LYS A 29 5.83 7.33 -8.68
CA LYS A 29 4.90 8.43 -8.44
C LYS A 29 3.46 7.94 -8.34
N ALA A 30 3.09 7.03 -9.22
CA ALA A 30 1.73 6.50 -9.20
C ALA A 30 1.47 5.75 -7.89
N LEU A 31 2.44 5.00 -7.42
CA LEU A 31 2.28 4.25 -6.19
C LEU A 31 2.23 5.18 -4.98
N VAL A 32 3.03 6.24 -4.98
CA VAL A 32 2.96 7.22 -3.90
C VAL A 32 1.59 7.88 -3.88
N LEU A 33 1.09 8.27 -5.04
CA LEU A 33 -0.24 8.87 -5.11
C LEU A 33 -1.31 7.91 -4.63
N TYR A 34 -1.15 6.64 -4.97
CA TYR A 34 -2.08 5.63 -4.51
C TYR A 34 -2.04 5.51 -2.98
N ALA A 35 -0.84 5.50 -2.42
CA ALA A 35 -0.68 5.42 -0.98
C ALA A 35 -1.26 6.64 -0.28
N ILE A 36 -1.17 7.81 -0.89
CA ILE A 36 -1.68 9.03 -0.30
C ILE A 36 -3.20 8.98 -0.16
N ASN A 37 -3.87 8.19 -0.97
CA ASN A 37 -5.31 8.01 -0.79
C ASN A 37 -5.65 7.41 0.57
N PHE A 38 -4.71 6.67 1.15
CA PHE A 38 -4.92 6.09 2.47
C PHE A 38 -4.33 6.97 3.57
N LEU A 39 -3.18 7.58 3.25
CA LEU A 39 -2.39 8.26 4.26
C LEU A 39 -2.43 9.75 3.99
N SER A 40 -2.45 10.54 5.04
CA SER A 40 -2.40 11.98 4.83
C SER A 40 -0.97 12.49 4.74
N SER A 41 0.01 11.64 5.01
CA SER A 41 1.40 12.04 5.01
C SER A 41 2.10 11.59 3.74
N GLN A 42 2.61 12.54 2.98
CA GLN A 42 3.37 12.21 1.79
C GLN A 42 4.65 11.46 2.16
N GLN A 43 5.28 11.85 3.25
CA GLN A 43 6.51 11.20 3.68
C GLN A 43 6.26 9.71 3.98
N ALA A 44 5.16 9.43 4.68
CA ALA A 44 4.82 8.05 4.99
C ALA A 44 4.54 7.26 3.71
N ALA A 45 3.86 7.88 2.76
CA ALA A 45 3.57 7.22 1.50
C ALA A 45 4.85 6.88 0.75
N GLU A 46 5.78 7.83 0.71
CA GLU A 46 7.05 7.60 0.03
C GLU A 46 7.86 6.51 0.70
N ASP A 47 7.85 6.50 2.03
CA ASP A 47 8.58 5.48 2.76
C ASP A 47 8.03 4.09 2.46
N ILE A 48 6.72 3.99 2.38
CA ILE A 48 6.08 2.71 2.10
C ILE A 48 6.46 2.20 0.71
N VAL A 49 6.47 3.09 -0.28
CA VAL A 49 6.82 2.68 -1.63
C VAL A 49 8.30 2.29 -1.71
N GLN A 50 9.15 3.07 -1.07
CA GLN A 50 10.58 2.75 -1.07
C GLN A 50 10.86 1.42 -0.39
N ASP A 51 10.17 1.16 0.73
CA ASP A 51 10.30 -0.11 1.42
C ASP A 51 9.86 -1.27 0.54
N LEU A 52 8.81 -1.07 -0.23
CA LEU A 52 8.35 -2.12 -1.11
C LEU A 52 9.41 -2.46 -2.16
N PHE A 53 9.99 -1.43 -2.77
CA PHE A 53 11.00 -1.67 -3.80
C PHE A 53 12.23 -2.35 -3.19
N ALA A 54 12.64 -1.91 -2.01
CA ALA A 54 13.78 -2.51 -1.35
C ALA A 54 13.52 -3.97 -0.99
N THR A 55 12.32 -4.25 -0.51
CA THR A 55 11.94 -5.61 -0.15
C THR A 55 11.95 -6.52 -1.38
N MET A 56 11.44 -6.03 -2.48
CA MET A 56 11.43 -6.80 -3.72
C MET A 56 12.85 -7.18 -4.12
N TRP A 57 13.75 -6.23 -4.02
CA TRP A 57 15.13 -6.46 -4.38
C TRP A 57 15.79 -7.45 -3.43
N GLU A 58 15.60 -7.24 -2.13
CA GLU A 58 16.24 -8.08 -1.13
C GLU A 58 15.76 -9.52 -1.19
N LYS A 59 14.47 -9.69 -1.41
CA LYS A 59 13.90 -11.03 -1.43
C LYS A 59 13.94 -11.67 -2.80
N LYS A 60 14.53 -10.97 -3.77
CA LYS A 60 14.67 -11.49 -5.13
C LYS A 60 13.34 -11.97 -5.69
N MET A 61 12.34 -11.14 -5.56
CA MET A 61 10.99 -11.52 -5.95
C MET A 61 10.87 -11.68 -7.45
N ARG A 62 10.09 -12.65 -7.86
CA ARG A 62 9.91 -12.96 -9.26
C ARG A 62 8.42 -12.97 -9.58
N PHE A 63 8.09 -12.59 -10.79
CA PHE A 63 6.70 -12.47 -11.21
C PHE A 63 6.50 -13.17 -12.55
N LEU A 64 5.31 -13.75 -12.73
CA LEU A 64 5.01 -14.49 -13.95
C LEU A 64 4.59 -13.57 -15.09
N SER A 65 4.01 -12.44 -14.78
CA SER A 65 3.45 -11.56 -15.81
C SER A 65 3.35 -10.14 -15.29
N LEU A 66 3.16 -9.22 -16.23
CA LEU A 66 2.96 -7.84 -15.84
C LEU A 66 1.69 -7.66 -15.01
N PRO A 67 0.56 -8.29 -15.36
CA PRO A 67 -0.63 -8.14 -14.49
C PRO A 67 -0.41 -8.63 -13.07
N SER A 68 0.25 -9.76 -12.89
CA SER A 68 0.48 -10.25 -11.54
C SER A 68 1.46 -9.34 -10.80
N PHE A 69 2.42 -8.76 -11.51
CA PHE A 69 3.35 -7.81 -10.93
C PHE A 69 2.62 -6.58 -10.44
N ARG A 70 1.74 -6.02 -11.26
CA ARG A 70 0.97 -4.85 -10.87
C ARG A 70 0.07 -5.14 -9.68
N THR A 71 -0.58 -6.29 -9.71
CA THR A 71 -1.44 -6.69 -8.60
C THR A 71 -0.64 -6.74 -7.31
N TYR A 72 0.55 -7.30 -7.38
CA TYR A 72 1.41 -7.36 -6.21
C TYR A 72 1.77 -5.97 -5.71
N LEU A 73 2.14 -5.06 -6.61
CA LEU A 73 2.52 -3.71 -6.21
C LEU A 73 1.39 -3.02 -5.47
N TYR A 74 0.21 -2.99 -6.07
CA TYR A 74 -0.89 -2.23 -5.49
C TYR A 74 -1.44 -2.89 -4.24
N ASN A 75 -1.49 -4.21 -4.20
CA ASN A 75 -1.91 -4.90 -2.98
C ASN A 75 -0.93 -4.65 -1.85
N SER A 76 0.36 -4.65 -2.16
CA SER A 76 1.37 -4.41 -1.13
C SER A 76 1.27 -3.00 -0.57
N ILE A 77 1.07 -2.02 -1.44
CA ILE A 77 0.92 -0.63 -0.99
C ILE A 77 -0.33 -0.50 -0.13
N ARG A 78 -1.43 -1.10 -0.58
CA ARG A 78 -2.67 -1.02 0.17
C ARG A 78 -2.51 -1.64 1.55
N ASN A 79 -1.95 -2.85 1.58
CA ASN A 79 -1.80 -3.55 2.86
C ASN A 79 -0.85 -2.81 3.80
N ALA A 80 0.24 -2.29 3.26
CA ALA A 80 1.19 -1.55 4.07
C ALA A 80 0.57 -0.26 4.60
N SER A 81 -0.23 0.41 3.76
CA SER A 81 -0.87 1.65 4.16
C SER A 81 -1.91 1.42 5.24
N LEU A 82 -2.72 0.39 5.08
CA LEU A 82 -3.72 0.05 6.09
C LEU A 82 -3.05 -0.34 7.39
N ASN A 83 -1.97 -1.09 7.29
CA ASN A 83 -1.22 -1.48 8.47
C ASN A 83 -0.61 -0.27 9.16
N TYR A 84 -0.10 0.67 8.38
CA TYR A 84 0.43 1.91 8.93
C TYR A 84 -0.66 2.68 9.68
N LEU A 85 -1.83 2.80 9.07
CA LEU A 85 -2.95 3.49 9.72
C LEU A 85 -3.34 2.81 11.02
N LYS A 86 -3.36 1.50 11.00
CA LYS A 86 -3.72 0.76 12.18
C LYS A 86 -2.74 1.03 13.32
N HIS A 87 -1.45 1.00 13.02
CA HIS A 87 -0.44 1.28 14.03
C HIS A 87 -0.44 2.74 14.45
N GLN A 88 -0.61 3.63 13.48
CA GLN A 88 -0.63 5.05 13.74
C GLN A 88 -1.78 5.39 14.68
N ASN A 89 -2.91 4.74 14.47
CA ASN A 89 -4.13 5.10 15.18
C ASN A 89 -4.34 4.34 16.46
N VAL A 90 -3.47 3.41 16.80
CA VAL A 90 -3.66 2.67 18.04
C VAL A 90 -3.75 3.62 19.21
N GLU A 91 -2.81 4.55 19.30
CA GLU A 91 -2.80 5.50 20.39
C GLU A 91 -3.99 6.43 20.32
N SER A 92 -4.21 6.97 19.12
CA SER A 92 -5.34 7.86 18.90
C SER A 92 -6.65 7.19 19.20
N LEU A 93 -6.82 5.98 18.73
CA LEU A 93 -8.04 5.23 18.96
C LEU A 93 -8.23 4.93 20.43
N TYR A 94 -7.14 4.66 21.12
CA TYR A 94 -7.23 4.41 22.53
C TYR A 94 -7.75 5.65 23.25
N LEU A 95 -7.21 6.80 22.91
CA LEU A 95 -7.65 8.05 23.50
C LEU A 95 -9.08 8.36 23.12
N GLU A 96 -9.43 8.10 21.89
CA GLU A 96 -10.79 8.31 21.43
C GLU A 96 -11.76 7.41 22.15
N ARG A 97 -11.37 6.19 22.39
CA ARG A 97 -12.23 5.27 23.11
C ARG A 97 -12.45 5.69 24.53
N LEU A 98 -11.42 6.24 25.16
CA LEU A 98 -11.59 6.78 26.48
C LEU A 98 -12.59 7.90 26.49
N ALA A 99 -12.55 8.74 25.47
CA ALA A 99 -13.50 9.84 25.36
C ALA A 99 -14.88 9.32 25.01
N SER A 100 -14.95 8.36 24.13
CA SER A 100 -16.23 7.80 23.74
C SER A 100 -16.92 7.05 24.84
N THR A 101 -16.15 6.53 25.75
CA THR A 101 -16.71 5.81 26.85
C THR A 101 -17.66 6.69 27.60
N TYR A 102 -17.42 7.97 27.56
CA TYR A 102 -18.31 8.86 28.23
C TYR A 102 -19.50 9.21 27.40
N ARG A 103 -19.35 9.21 26.09
CA ARG A 103 -20.47 9.50 25.29
C ARG A 103 -21.35 8.33 25.18
N GLU A 104 -21.11 7.35 25.94
CA GLU A 104 -21.87 6.30 25.87
C GLU A 104 -21.71 5.58 24.79
N ILE A 105 -21.23 4.68 24.86
CA ILE A 105 -20.89 3.88 23.89
C ILE A 105 -22.01 3.29 23.25
N THR A 106 -22.18 3.56 22.07
CA THR A 106 -23.17 2.90 21.34
C THR A 106 -22.56 1.71 20.71
N GLU A 107 -23.35 0.79 20.37
CA GLU A 107 -22.89 -0.42 19.82
C GLU A 107 -22.28 -0.21 18.49
N GLU A 108 -22.61 0.87 17.84
CA GLU A 108 -22.08 1.11 16.54
C GLU A 108 -20.64 1.44 16.54
N GLU A 109 -20.12 1.79 17.68
CA GLU A 109 -18.74 2.21 17.69
C GLU A 109 -17.79 1.11 17.37
N ASP A 110 -18.06 -0.07 17.86
CA ASP A 110 -17.19 -1.19 17.59
C ASP A 110 -17.23 -1.57 16.13
N THR A 111 -18.41 -1.44 15.53
CA THR A 111 -18.53 -1.75 14.14
C THR A 111 -17.91 -0.69 13.28
N ASN A 112 -17.92 0.53 13.75
CA ASN A 112 -17.46 1.65 12.95
C ASN A 112 -16.00 1.56 12.58
N GLU A 113 -15.19 1.04 13.47
CA GLU A 113 -13.79 0.95 13.20
C GLU A 113 -13.54 -0.01 12.05
N GLU A 114 -14.12 -1.19 12.14
CA GLU A 114 -13.99 -2.16 11.08
C GLU A 114 -14.62 -1.66 9.81
N GLU A 115 -15.71 -0.96 9.94
CA GLU A 115 -16.40 -0.42 8.80
C GLU A 115 -15.55 0.60 8.08
N VAL A 116 -14.87 1.46 8.80
CA VAL A 116 -14.00 2.45 8.20
C VAL A 116 -12.90 1.77 7.40
N TYR A 117 -12.27 0.76 7.97
CA TYR A 117 -11.23 0.04 7.26
C TYR A 117 -11.79 -0.68 6.05
N ARG A 118 -12.99 -1.21 6.18
CA ARG A 118 -13.64 -1.87 5.07
C ARG A 118 -13.96 -0.90 3.95
N LEU A 119 -14.44 0.27 4.29
CA LEU A 119 -14.75 1.28 3.29
C LEU A 119 -13.51 1.78 2.58
N LEU A 120 -12.44 1.96 3.33
CA LEU A 120 -11.17 2.33 2.72
C LEU A 120 -10.71 1.26 1.74
N PHE A 121 -10.84 0.03 2.17
CA PHE A 121 -10.46 -1.11 1.35
C PHE A 121 -11.28 -1.14 0.06
N LEU A 122 -12.60 -1.00 0.19
CA LEU A 122 -13.47 -1.03 -0.98
C LEU A 122 -13.25 0.15 -1.90
N SER A 123 -13.00 1.29 -1.31
CA SER A 123 -12.74 2.49 -2.06
C SER A 123 -11.55 2.32 -2.97
N LEU A 124 -10.57 1.58 -2.51
CA LEU A 124 -9.35 1.36 -3.25
C LEU A 124 -9.48 0.32 -4.33
N ILE A 125 -10.36 -0.62 -4.13
CA ILE A 125 -10.59 -1.62 -5.14
C ILE A 125 -11.18 -0.98 -6.39
N HIS A 126 -11.92 0.09 -6.20
CA HIS A 126 -12.59 0.75 -7.32
C HIS A 126 -11.74 1.82 -7.99
N ILE A 127 -10.57 2.03 -7.54
CA ILE A 127 -9.64 2.93 -8.19
C ILE A 127 -8.76 2.15 -9.17
#